data_dd039115fc860a01044d65c2d47c2105
#
_entry.id   dd039115fc860a01044d65c2d47c2105
#
_cell.length_a   1.000
_cell.length_b   1.000
_cell.length_c   1.000
_cell.angle_alpha   90.00
_cell.angle_beta   90.00
_cell.angle_gamma   90.00
#
_symmetry.space_group_name_H-M   'P 1'
#
loop_
_entity.id
_entity.type
_entity.pdbx_description
1 polymer ?
#
loop_
_entity_poly.entity_id
_entity_poly.type
_entity_poly.pdbx_seq_one_letter_code
_entity_poly.pdbx_strand_id
1 'polypeptide(L)'
;WSEVICKFYALPDGEVIGRAYIRKSGKFSALPVFWEAAATGCEISVDEETGKISMEKLATVGDVGLAINPALAEGQDIGAATMGMGIGLFEELIYEGSQLVNGSILDYRLPRFSDLPRHVELHLVQNQDGVGPYGAKGGGEASLNAMAANIANAVDQAVGVRIRKAP
;
A
#
# COMPACT_ATOMS: atom_id res chain seq x y z
N TRP A 1 28.26 15.58 15.36
CA TRP A 1 27.76 14.53 16.29
C TRP A 1 28.73 14.31 17.45
N SER A 2 30.03 14.17 17.21
CA SER A 2 31.03 13.99 18.25
C SER A 2 31.00 15.08 19.32
N GLU A 3 30.87 16.34 18.94
CA GLU A 3 30.76 17.47 19.87
C GLU A 3 29.51 17.41 20.74
N VAL A 4 28.36 17.00 20.17
CA VAL A 4 27.11 16.83 20.90
C VAL A 4 27.22 15.70 21.92
N ILE A 5 27.79 14.58 21.53
CA ILE A 5 27.98 13.40 22.37
C ILE A 5 28.92 13.75 23.54
N CYS A 6 30.09 14.35 23.27
CA CYS A 6 31.05 14.74 24.30
C CYS A 6 30.50 15.80 25.27
N LYS A 7 29.67 16.72 24.77
CA LYS A 7 29.14 17.82 25.57
C LYS A 7 28.01 17.42 26.51
N PHE A 8 27.15 16.49 26.10
CA PHE A 8 25.92 16.15 26.82
C PHE A 8 25.98 14.81 27.55
N TYR A 9 26.82 13.89 27.11
CA TYR A 9 26.81 12.52 27.66
C TYR A 9 28.12 12.12 28.31
N ALA A 10 29.19 12.85 28.12
CA ALA A 10 30.51 12.65 28.71
C ALA A 10 31.06 11.20 28.67
N LEU A 11 30.49 10.35 27.81
CA LEU A 11 30.84 8.96 27.68
C LEU A 11 31.50 8.69 26.32
N PRO A 12 32.56 7.86 26.26
CA PRO A 12 33.28 7.60 25.03
C PRO A 12 32.51 6.74 24.03
N ASP A 13 31.45 6.07 24.44
CA ASP A 13 30.71 5.09 23.62
C ASP A 13 29.59 5.68 22.75
N GLY A 14 29.34 6.98 22.86
CA GLY A 14 28.64 7.78 21.87
C GLY A 14 27.18 7.40 21.59
N GLU A 15 26.43 6.98 22.57
CA GLU A 15 25.00 6.73 22.41
C GLU A 15 24.18 8.00 22.61
N VAL A 16 23.27 8.30 21.66
CA VAL A 16 22.25 9.35 21.78
C VAL A 16 20.87 8.71 21.72
N ILE A 17 20.13 8.81 22.82
CA ILE A 17 18.77 8.27 22.91
C ILE A 17 17.76 9.41 22.79
N GLY A 18 16.99 9.43 21.70
CA GLY A 18 15.83 10.28 21.54
C GLY A 18 14.56 9.56 22.02
N ARG A 19 13.72 10.24 22.79
CA ARG A 19 12.39 9.74 23.17
C ARG A 19 11.33 10.73 22.74
N ALA A 20 10.32 10.25 22.01
CA ALA A 20 9.18 11.01 21.62
C ALA A 20 7.89 10.30 22.05
N TYR A 21 6.90 11.07 22.44
CA TYR A 21 5.57 10.55 22.79
C TYR A 21 4.52 11.29 21.97
N ILE A 22 3.77 10.54 21.17
CA ILE A 22 2.61 11.05 20.47
C ILE A 22 1.40 10.84 21.38
N ARG A 23 0.87 11.93 21.92
CA ARG A 23 -0.32 11.87 22.79
C ARG A 23 -1.56 12.26 22.00
N LYS A 24 -2.58 11.44 22.10
CA LYS A 24 -3.91 11.76 21.60
C LYS A 24 -4.49 12.88 22.47
N SER A 25 -4.59 14.11 21.97
CA SER A 25 -5.25 15.19 22.70
C SER A 25 -6.77 15.00 22.62
N GLY A 26 -7.42 14.96 23.77
CA GLY A 26 -8.77 14.59 24.15
C GLY A 26 -10.00 14.89 23.28
N LYS A 27 -9.90 15.48 22.10
CA LYS A 27 -11.05 15.76 21.23
C LYS A 27 -11.21 14.78 20.04
N PHE A 28 -10.27 13.88 19.82
CA PHE A 28 -10.25 12.96 18.68
C PHE A 28 -10.50 11.50 19.08
N SER A 29 -11.42 11.24 20.01
CA SER A 29 -11.60 9.91 20.57
C SER A 29 -12.11 8.85 19.58
N ALA A 30 -12.63 9.22 18.43
CA ALA A 30 -13.25 8.31 17.47
C ALA A 30 -12.64 8.33 16.07
N LEU A 31 -11.71 9.22 15.75
CA LEU A 31 -11.12 9.32 14.42
C LEU A 31 -9.70 8.78 14.41
N PRO A 32 -9.30 8.06 13.35
CA PRO A 32 -7.89 7.70 13.13
C PRO A 32 -7.04 8.98 13.10
N VAL A 33 -5.87 8.91 13.72
CA VAL A 33 -4.96 10.06 13.85
C VAL A 33 -4.09 10.24 12.62
N PHE A 34 -3.87 9.14 11.87
CA PHE A 34 -2.99 9.11 10.70
C PHE A 34 -3.79 8.60 9.49
N TRP A 35 -4.39 9.53 8.77
CA TRP A 35 -5.07 9.21 7.52
C TRP A 35 -4.08 9.26 6.37
N GLU A 36 -4.12 8.26 5.54
CA GLU A 36 -3.60 8.30 4.18
C GLU A 36 -4.78 8.30 3.23
N ALA A 37 -4.77 9.22 2.28
CA ALA A 37 -5.71 9.21 1.16
C ALA A 37 -4.96 8.77 -0.09
N ALA A 38 -5.52 7.86 -0.86
CA ALA A 38 -4.93 7.46 -2.13
C ALA A 38 -5.98 7.32 -3.22
N ALA A 39 -5.51 7.44 -4.46
CA ALA A 39 -6.25 7.10 -5.65
C ALA A 39 -5.43 6.14 -6.50
N THR A 40 -6.08 5.15 -7.11
CA THR A 40 -5.44 4.18 -7.99
C THR A 40 -6.13 4.16 -9.35
N GLY A 41 -5.36 3.89 -10.39
CA GLY A 41 -5.83 3.65 -11.75
C GLY A 41 -5.12 2.46 -12.35
N CYS A 42 -5.77 1.69 -13.22
CA CYS A 42 -5.13 0.63 -13.95
C CYS A 42 -5.60 0.56 -15.40
N GLU A 43 -4.73 0.06 -16.25
CA GLU A 43 -5.03 -0.35 -17.61
C GLU A 43 -4.82 -1.85 -17.71
N ILE A 44 -5.78 -2.57 -18.26
CA ILE A 44 -5.75 -4.02 -18.39
C ILE A 44 -6.03 -4.43 -19.83
N SER A 45 -5.54 -5.60 -20.18
CA SER A 45 -6.01 -6.35 -21.35
C SER A 45 -6.68 -7.65 -20.92
N VAL A 46 -7.74 -8.03 -21.61
CA VAL A 46 -8.50 -9.26 -21.35
C VAL A 46 -8.48 -10.10 -22.64
N ASP A 47 -8.01 -11.32 -22.51
CA ASP A 47 -8.10 -12.31 -23.58
C ASP A 47 -9.52 -12.92 -23.54
N GLU A 48 -10.32 -12.62 -24.55
CA GLU A 48 -11.73 -13.01 -24.60
C GLU A 48 -11.94 -14.53 -24.73
N GLU A 49 -10.95 -15.27 -25.24
CA GLU A 49 -11.04 -16.73 -25.41
C GLU A 49 -10.73 -17.45 -24.10
N THR A 50 -9.74 -16.95 -23.33
CA THR A 50 -9.27 -17.61 -22.11
C THR A 50 -9.75 -16.95 -20.83
N GLY A 51 -10.24 -15.73 -20.91
CA GLY A 51 -10.58 -14.90 -19.75
C GLY A 51 -9.34 -14.38 -18.98
N LYS A 52 -8.13 -14.55 -19.53
CA LYS A 52 -6.90 -14.11 -18.89
C LYS A 52 -6.84 -12.59 -18.84
N ILE A 53 -6.65 -12.04 -17.65
CA ILE A 53 -6.43 -10.61 -17.42
C ILE A 53 -4.93 -10.36 -17.30
N SER A 54 -4.42 -9.37 -18.00
CA SER A 54 -3.05 -8.88 -17.89
C SER A 54 -3.09 -7.41 -17.47
N MET A 55 -2.30 -7.06 -16.45
CA MET A 55 -2.14 -5.68 -16.01
C MET A 55 -1.09 -5.00 -16.89
N GLU A 56 -1.50 -4.01 -17.69
CA GLU A 56 -0.59 -3.29 -18.59
C GLU A 56 0.05 -2.09 -17.89
N LYS A 57 -0.78 -1.37 -17.12
CA LYS A 57 -0.35 -0.17 -16.42
C LYS A 57 -1.00 -0.08 -15.05
N LEU A 58 -0.25 0.41 -14.10
CA LEU A 58 -0.71 0.75 -12.76
C LEU A 58 -0.32 2.20 -12.45
N ALA A 59 -1.27 2.97 -11.96
CA ALA A 59 -1.01 4.30 -11.44
C ALA A 59 -1.52 4.40 -10.01
N THR A 60 -0.73 4.99 -9.13
CA THR A 60 -1.13 5.27 -7.76
C THR A 60 -0.69 6.66 -7.32
N VAL A 61 -1.51 7.29 -6.53
CA VAL A 61 -1.25 8.60 -5.92
C VAL A 61 -1.58 8.50 -4.45
N GLY A 62 -0.58 8.70 -3.59
CA GLY A 62 -0.73 8.66 -2.13
C GLY A 62 -0.50 10.03 -1.49
N ASP A 63 -1.40 10.46 -0.61
CA ASP A 63 -1.18 11.62 0.26
C ASP A 63 -0.55 11.15 1.57
N VAL A 64 0.76 11.24 1.66
CA VAL A 64 1.56 10.79 2.79
C VAL A 64 1.96 11.94 3.74
N GLY A 65 1.38 13.13 3.54
CA GLY A 65 1.86 14.32 4.23
C GLY A 65 3.27 14.66 3.78
N LEU A 66 4.21 14.91 4.68
CA LEU A 66 5.61 15.01 4.32
C LEU A 66 6.24 13.61 4.23
N ALA A 67 6.68 13.20 3.05
CA ALA A 67 7.46 11.98 2.88
C ALA A 67 8.87 12.17 3.50
N ILE A 68 9.12 11.55 4.65
CA ILE A 68 10.40 11.64 5.35
C ILE A 68 11.53 11.03 4.50
N ASN A 69 11.22 9.96 3.81
CA ASN A 69 12.07 9.34 2.79
C ASN A 69 11.20 9.01 1.57
N PRO A 70 11.21 9.85 0.52
CA PRO A 70 10.36 9.65 -0.65
C PRO A 70 10.55 8.29 -1.33
N ALA A 71 11.79 7.84 -1.52
CA ALA A 71 12.06 6.57 -2.18
C ALA A 71 11.51 5.36 -1.42
N LEU A 72 11.55 5.38 -0.07
CA LEU A 72 10.96 4.33 0.73
C LEU A 72 9.42 4.42 0.75
N ALA A 73 8.86 5.62 0.77
CA ALA A 73 7.41 5.83 0.70
C ALA A 73 6.85 5.35 -0.64
N GLU A 74 7.53 5.67 -1.74
CA GLU A 74 7.21 5.15 -3.08
C GLU A 74 7.24 3.62 -3.12
N GLY A 75 8.27 3.01 -2.54
CA GLY A 75 8.39 1.55 -2.44
C GLY A 75 7.23 0.91 -1.66
N GLN A 76 6.77 1.54 -0.58
CA GLN A 76 5.60 1.09 0.19
C GLN A 76 4.30 1.15 -0.64
N ASP A 77 4.09 2.22 -1.36
CA ASP A 77 2.89 2.43 -2.16
C ASP A 77 2.79 1.45 -3.34
N ILE A 78 3.91 1.20 -4.04
CA ILE A 78 3.99 0.17 -5.09
C ILE A 78 3.73 -1.22 -4.49
N GLY A 79 4.31 -1.51 -3.33
CA GLY A 79 4.09 -2.76 -2.62
C GLY A 79 2.63 -2.97 -2.25
N ALA A 80 1.97 -1.94 -1.72
CA ALA A 80 0.55 -1.96 -1.38
C ALA A 80 -0.34 -2.20 -2.61
N ALA A 81 -0.09 -1.48 -3.70
CA ALA A 81 -0.82 -1.67 -4.95
C ALA A 81 -0.64 -3.08 -5.53
N THR A 82 0.57 -3.65 -5.42
CA THR A 82 0.86 -5.03 -5.82
C THR A 82 0.09 -6.05 -4.97
N MET A 83 0.03 -5.85 -3.65
CA MET A 83 -0.80 -6.68 -2.78
C MET A 83 -2.28 -6.58 -3.16
N GLY A 84 -2.77 -5.36 -3.42
CA GLY A 84 -4.16 -5.16 -3.86
C GLY A 84 -4.46 -5.82 -5.21
N MET A 85 -3.49 -5.84 -6.12
CA MET A 85 -3.58 -6.60 -7.38
C MET A 85 -3.69 -8.11 -7.09
N GLY A 86 -2.89 -8.62 -6.16
CA GLY A 86 -2.96 -10.02 -5.72
C GLY A 86 -4.36 -10.40 -5.23
N ILE A 87 -4.91 -9.62 -4.31
CA ILE A 87 -6.26 -9.81 -3.77
C ILE A 87 -7.33 -9.72 -4.88
N GLY A 88 -7.14 -8.84 -5.85
CA GLY A 88 -8.11 -8.63 -6.93
C GLY A 88 -8.10 -9.70 -8.02
N LEU A 89 -6.98 -10.41 -8.23
CA LEU A 89 -6.79 -11.31 -9.38
C LEU A 89 -6.44 -12.76 -9.03
N PHE A 90 -5.83 -13.02 -7.87
CA PHE A 90 -5.19 -14.32 -7.62
C PHE A 90 -5.50 -14.93 -6.27
N GLU A 91 -5.65 -14.10 -5.23
CA GLU A 91 -5.63 -14.55 -3.85
C GLU A 91 -7.04 -14.89 -3.37
N GLU A 92 -7.26 -16.15 -3.02
CA GLU A 92 -8.49 -16.62 -2.41
C GLU A 92 -8.18 -17.62 -1.30
N LEU A 93 -8.79 -17.45 -0.13
CA LEU A 93 -8.76 -18.45 0.93
C LEU A 93 -9.94 -19.40 0.74
N ILE A 94 -9.65 -20.68 0.46
CA ILE A 94 -10.65 -21.70 0.19
C ILE A 94 -10.89 -22.53 1.43
N TYR A 95 -12.16 -22.58 1.88
CA TYR A 95 -12.57 -23.34 3.05
C TYR A 95 -13.52 -24.47 2.67
N GLU A 96 -13.26 -25.67 3.22
CA GLU A 96 -14.19 -26.80 3.24
C GLU A 96 -14.72 -26.96 4.67
N GLY A 97 -15.95 -26.52 4.90
CA GLY A 97 -16.49 -26.35 6.26
C GLY A 97 -15.70 -25.30 7.05
N SER A 98 -15.01 -25.72 8.11
CA SER A 98 -14.14 -24.86 8.93
C SER A 98 -12.64 -25.04 8.65
N GLN A 99 -12.29 -25.91 7.69
CA GLN A 99 -10.89 -26.22 7.38
C GLN A 99 -10.42 -25.38 6.17
N LEU A 100 -9.31 -24.65 6.34
CA LEU A 100 -8.62 -23.99 5.25
C LEU A 100 -7.86 -25.04 4.44
N VAL A 101 -8.19 -25.19 3.14
CA VAL A 101 -7.60 -26.24 2.29
C VAL A 101 -6.44 -25.78 1.43
N ASN A 102 -6.28 -24.47 1.21
CA ASN A 102 -5.18 -23.89 0.42
C ASN A 102 -4.24 -22.99 1.25
N GLY A 103 -4.00 -23.32 2.52
CA GLY A 103 -3.14 -22.54 3.41
C GLY A 103 -1.64 -22.63 3.13
N SER A 104 -1.23 -23.48 2.18
CA SER A 104 0.17 -23.57 1.74
C SER A 104 0.47 -22.56 0.64
N ILE A 105 1.67 -21.98 0.63
CA ILE A 105 2.15 -21.10 -0.44
C ILE A 105 2.23 -21.79 -1.82
N LEU A 106 2.14 -23.10 -1.87
CA LEU A 106 2.02 -23.85 -3.11
C LEU A 106 0.66 -23.72 -3.76
N ASP A 107 -0.39 -23.58 -2.94
CA ASP A 107 -1.79 -23.55 -3.35
C ASP A 107 -2.37 -22.14 -3.29
N TYR A 108 -1.90 -21.32 -2.36
CA TYR A 108 -2.27 -19.90 -2.24
C TYR A 108 -1.41 -19.07 -3.19
N ARG A 109 -2.06 -18.51 -4.20
CA ARG A 109 -1.35 -17.86 -5.30
C ARG A 109 -1.13 -16.38 -5.05
N LEU A 110 0.12 -16.00 -4.76
CA LEU A 110 0.57 -14.61 -4.74
C LEU A 110 0.94 -14.11 -6.14
N PRO A 111 0.89 -12.81 -6.39
CA PRO A 111 1.45 -12.22 -7.61
C PRO A 111 2.94 -12.55 -7.74
N ARG A 112 3.35 -12.91 -8.95
CA ARG A 112 4.77 -13.11 -9.29
C ARG A 112 5.30 -11.86 -9.94
N PHE A 113 6.61 -11.72 -10.01
CA PHE A 113 7.25 -10.62 -10.73
C PHE A 113 6.80 -10.51 -12.20
N SER A 114 6.51 -11.64 -12.84
CA SER A 114 5.98 -11.68 -14.21
C SER A 114 4.52 -11.21 -14.35
N ASP A 115 3.79 -11.12 -13.25
CA ASP A 115 2.38 -10.69 -13.23
C ASP A 115 2.27 -9.17 -13.02
N LEU A 116 3.40 -8.51 -12.66
CA LEU A 116 3.45 -7.07 -12.47
C LEU A 116 3.30 -6.31 -13.79
N PRO A 117 2.65 -5.14 -13.78
CA PRO A 117 2.55 -4.31 -14.96
C PRO A 117 3.93 -3.80 -15.41
N ARG A 118 4.10 -3.61 -16.71
CA ARG A 118 5.35 -3.07 -17.27
C ARG A 118 5.54 -1.60 -16.95
N HIS A 119 4.44 -0.88 -16.73
CA HIS A 119 4.43 0.54 -16.45
C HIS A 119 3.75 0.79 -15.12
N VAL A 120 4.53 1.34 -14.19
CA VAL A 120 4.02 1.79 -12.89
C VAL A 120 4.29 3.29 -12.78
N GLU A 121 3.22 4.05 -12.58
CA GLU A 121 3.29 5.48 -12.30
C GLU A 121 2.92 5.70 -10.85
N LEU A 122 3.77 6.42 -10.14
CA LEU A 122 3.55 6.72 -8.74
C LEU A 122 3.77 8.20 -8.48
N HIS A 123 2.85 8.80 -7.71
CA HIS A 123 2.96 10.17 -7.27
C HIS A 123 2.66 10.27 -5.78
N LEU A 124 3.55 10.92 -5.04
CA LEU A 124 3.30 11.29 -3.66
C LEU A 124 2.81 12.74 -3.59
N VAL A 125 1.61 12.92 -3.07
CA VAL A 125 1.15 14.25 -2.68
C VAL A 125 1.78 14.55 -1.33
N GLN A 126 2.57 15.61 -1.29
CA GLN A 126 3.26 16.04 -0.09
C GLN A 126 2.72 17.37 0.40
N ASN A 127 2.19 17.37 1.59
CA ASN A 127 1.76 18.54 2.33
C ASN A 127 2.25 18.42 3.79
N GLN A 128 2.10 19.44 4.60
CA GLN A 128 2.58 19.43 5.99
C GLN A 128 1.41 19.45 6.99
N ASP A 129 0.29 18.83 6.65
CA ASP A 129 -0.93 18.83 7.46
C ASP A 129 -1.12 17.53 8.28
N GLY A 130 -0.20 16.59 8.18
CA GLY A 130 -0.21 15.38 8.99
C GLY A 130 0.11 15.65 10.47
N VAL A 131 -0.35 14.77 11.33
CA VAL A 131 -0.12 14.84 12.79
C VAL A 131 1.17 14.13 13.22
N GLY A 132 1.83 13.46 12.30
CA GLY A 132 3.12 12.81 12.53
C GLY A 132 4.28 13.79 12.55
N PRO A 133 5.51 13.32 12.80
CA PRO A 133 6.71 14.13 12.73
C PRO A 133 6.82 14.84 11.39
N TYR A 134 7.13 16.14 11.42
CA TYR A 134 7.24 17.01 10.24
C TYR A 134 5.98 17.11 9.38
N GLY A 135 4.80 16.73 9.90
CA GLY A 135 3.57 16.70 9.11
C GLY A 135 3.36 15.42 8.30
N ALA A 136 4.05 14.32 8.64
CA ALA A 136 3.85 13.03 8.00
C ALA A 136 2.49 12.43 8.34
N LYS A 137 1.92 11.67 7.41
CA LYS A 137 0.71 10.84 7.56
C LYS A 137 1.08 9.34 7.52
N GLY A 138 0.08 8.48 7.57
CA GLY A 138 0.24 7.07 7.21
C GLY A 138 0.71 6.93 5.77
N GLY A 139 1.37 5.85 5.45
CA GLY A 139 1.84 5.58 4.09
C GLY A 139 2.03 4.08 3.88
N GLY A 140 1.50 3.55 2.77
CA GLY A 140 1.76 2.19 2.32
C GLY A 140 0.59 1.21 2.35
N GLU A 141 -0.63 1.62 2.73
CA GLU A 141 -1.79 0.72 2.70
C GLU A 141 -2.98 1.27 1.89
N ALA A 142 -3.02 2.57 1.63
CA ALA A 142 -4.17 3.18 0.96
C ALA A 142 -4.32 2.69 -0.49
N SER A 143 -3.24 2.50 -1.21
CA SER A 143 -3.25 1.99 -2.59
C SER A 143 -3.74 0.54 -2.70
N LEU A 144 -3.61 -0.26 -1.64
CA LEU A 144 -4.15 -1.62 -1.56
C LEU A 144 -5.68 -1.62 -1.58
N ASN A 145 -6.30 -0.75 -0.79
CA ASN A 145 -7.75 -0.76 -0.57
C ASN A 145 -8.57 -0.55 -1.86
N ALA A 146 -8.11 0.30 -2.74
CA ALA A 146 -8.85 0.66 -3.96
C ALA A 146 -8.63 -0.31 -5.12
N MET A 147 -7.58 -1.14 -5.08
CA MET A 147 -7.09 -1.88 -6.24
C MET A 147 -8.06 -2.93 -6.76
N ALA A 148 -8.66 -3.74 -5.90
CA ALA A 148 -9.62 -4.78 -6.32
C ALA A 148 -10.85 -4.16 -7.01
N ALA A 149 -11.37 -3.06 -6.47
CA ALA A 149 -12.49 -2.33 -7.09
C ALA A 149 -12.10 -1.69 -8.42
N ASN A 150 -10.87 -1.18 -8.52
CA ASN A 150 -10.33 -0.59 -9.73
C ASN A 150 -10.21 -1.64 -10.85
N ILE A 151 -9.67 -2.81 -10.56
CA ILE A 151 -9.60 -3.94 -11.51
C ILE A 151 -11.00 -4.36 -11.95
N ALA A 152 -11.96 -4.50 -11.03
CA ALA A 152 -13.33 -4.84 -11.36
C ALA A 152 -13.99 -3.83 -12.30
N ASN A 153 -13.73 -2.53 -12.11
CA ASN A 153 -14.21 -1.47 -13.00
C ASN A 153 -13.53 -1.53 -14.37
N ALA A 154 -12.23 -1.83 -14.42
CA ALA A 154 -11.50 -1.96 -15.67
C ALA A 154 -12.01 -3.16 -16.51
N VAL A 155 -12.34 -4.28 -15.87
CA VAL A 155 -12.96 -5.43 -16.55
C VAL A 155 -14.34 -5.07 -17.11
N ASP A 156 -15.17 -4.36 -16.33
CA ASP A 156 -16.47 -3.88 -16.79
C ASP A 156 -16.35 -2.97 -18.03
N GLN A 157 -15.36 -2.10 -18.05
CA GLN A 157 -15.07 -1.23 -19.21
C GLN A 157 -14.53 -2.02 -20.42
N ALA A 158 -13.71 -3.03 -20.20
CA ALA A 158 -13.08 -3.79 -21.27
C ALA A 158 -14.05 -4.75 -21.98
N VAL A 159 -14.87 -5.47 -21.22
CA VAL A 159 -15.70 -6.58 -21.74
C VAL A 159 -17.18 -6.50 -21.36
N GLY A 160 -17.61 -5.44 -20.66
CA GLY A 160 -19.01 -5.23 -20.26
C GLY A 160 -19.49 -6.18 -19.15
N VAL A 161 -18.59 -6.82 -18.44
CA VAL A 161 -18.94 -7.78 -17.35
C VAL A 161 -18.71 -7.14 -16.00
N ARG A 162 -19.80 -6.96 -15.24
CA ARG A 162 -19.75 -6.38 -13.90
C ARG A 162 -19.34 -7.40 -12.85
N ILE A 163 -18.09 -7.37 -12.40
CA ILE A 163 -17.61 -8.20 -11.30
C ILE A 163 -18.09 -7.64 -9.96
N ARG A 164 -18.67 -8.50 -9.11
CA ARG A 164 -19.18 -8.17 -7.78
C ARG A 164 -18.53 -8.98 -6.66
N LYS A 165 -17.72 -9.95 -7.01
CA LYS A 165 -16.96 -10.81 -6.09
C LYS A 165 -15.56 -11.00 -6.71
N ALA A 166 -14.53 -10.65 -5.98
CA ALA A 166 -13.14 -10.99 -6.31
C ALA A 166 -12.88 -12.48 -5.92
N PRO A 167 -11.80 -13.06 -6.40
CA PRO A 167 -11.42 -14.44 -6.08
C PRO A 167 -11.40 -14.75 -4.60
#